data_c460c38828666af68f9034ac1ce2d62b
#
_entry.id   c460c38828666af68f9034ac1ce2d62b
#
_cell.length_a   1.000
_cell.length_b   1.000
_cell.length_c   1.000
_cell.angle_alpha   90.00
_cell.angle_beta   90.00
_cell.angle_gamma   90.00
#
_symmetry.space_group_name_H-M   'P 1'
#
loop_
_entity.id
_entity.type
_entity.pdbx_description
1 polymer ?
#
loop_
_entity_poly.entity_id
_entity_poly.type
_entity_poly.pdbx_seq_one_letter_code
_entity_poly.pdbx_strand_id
1 'polypeptide(L)'
;MKILMCGDIVGRAGRDAILKYIPSLRKQWSLDIVVANGENAAHGFGITEAICESLYKAGVDVITTGNHIWDQKEILPILDKDKRLLRPLNYPEKSPGHGMVTVEVPGEKKVVVINVMGRLFMDPLDDPFAALDKALSTHXXXXXXXXXLIDFHGEASSEKMAAGYYVVNRATALVGTHTHVPTSDTRIMPGGLAYQTDLGMTGDYDSVVGMQKTVPIQRFTKKYSVDRLVPAEGEATLCGLYIETDDKTGKAILARPVRVGGLLSQTDDIEI
;
A
#
# COMPACT_ATOMS: atom_id res chain seq x y z
N MET A 1 -3.72 -6.82 -17.73
CA MET A 1 -3.26 -7.29 -16.41
C MET A 1 -4.27 -6.87 -15.36
N LYS A 2 -4.50 -7.70 -14.33
CA LYS A 2 -5.45 -7.44 -13.25
C LYS A 2 -4.68 -7.34 -11.94
N ILE A 3 -4.84 -6.22 -11.24
CA ILE A 3 -3.99 -5.82 -10.12
C ILE A 3 -4.87 -5.47 -8.93
N LEU A 4 -4.45 -5.86 -7.72
CA LEU A 4 -5.06 -5.36 -6.50
C LEU A 4 -3.97 -4.75 -5.62
N MET A 5 -4.16 -3.50 -5.19
CA MET A 5 -3.29 -2.86 -4.22
C MET A 5 -4.09 -2.61 -2.95
N CYS A 6 -3.62 -3.14 -1.82
CA CYS A 6 -4.32 -3.08 -0.53
C CYS A 6 -3.67 -2.06 0.38
N GLY A 7 -4.48 -1.34 1.12
CA GLY A 7 -4.01 -0.33 2.08
C GLY A 7 -3.44 -0.92 3.36
N ASP A 8 -2.97 -0.01 4.21
CA ASP A 8 -2.22 -0.33 5.43
C ASP A 8 -2.90 -1.43 6.25
N ILE A 9 -2.21 -2.56 6.40
CA ILE A 9 -2.69 -3.66 7.24
C ILE A 9 -2.45 -3.29 8.69
N VAL A 10 -3.51 -3.23 9.51
CA VAL A 10 -3.38 -2.81 10.89
C VAL A 10 -3.70 -3.97 11.83
N GLY A 11 -2.67 -4.47 12.51
CA GLY A 11 -2.79 -5.47 13.55
C GLY A 11 -3.34 -6.81 13.08
N ARG A 12 -3.74 -7.62 14.05
CA ARG A 12 -4.28 -8.94 13.75
C ARG A 12 -5.55 -8.87 12.90
N ALA A 13 -6.43 -7.92 13.18
CA ALA A 13 -7.68 -7.78 12.41
C ALA A 13 -7.37 -7.60 10.92
N GLY A 14 -6.42 -6.74 10.60
CA GLY A 14 -6.02 -6.53 9.21
C GLY A 14 -5.37 -7.76 8.60
N ARG A 15 -4.48 -8.41 9.34
CA ARG A 15 -3.85 -9.65 8.84
C ARG A 15 -4.90 -10.72 8.55
N ASP A 16 -5.86 -10.88 9.47
CA ASP A 16 -6.92 -11.89 9.30
C ASP A 16 -7.75 -11.60 8.05
N ALA A 17 -8.03 -10.31 7.76
CA ALA A 17 -8.77 -9.97 6.55
C ALA A 17 -8.00 -10.35 5.29
N ILE A 18 -6.69 -10.09 5.25
CA ILE A 18 -5.87 -10.51 4.12
C ILE A 18 -5.93 -12.02 3.94
N LEU A 19 -5.75 -12.77 5.03
CA LEU A 19 -5.76 -14.23 4.98
C LEU A 19 -7.13 -14.78 4.55
N LYS A 20 -8.20 -14.08 4.95
CA LYS A 20 -9.56 -14.50 4.63
C LYS A 20 -9.93 -14.19 3.18
N TYR A 21 -9.62 -13.00 2.71
CA TYR A 21 -10.18 -12.52 1.45
C TYR A 21 -9.23 -12.68 0.24
N ILE A 22 -7.92 -12.50 0.41
CA ILE A 22 -7.02 -12.47 -0.75
C ILE A 22 -7.02 -13.78 -1.53
N PRO A 23 -6.97 -14.98 -0.88
CA PRO A 23 -6.97 -16.20 -1.69
C PRO A 23 -8.18 -16.32 -2.62
N SER A 24 -9.37 -15.99 -2.13
CA SER A 24 -10.58 -16.09 -2.95
C SER A 24 -10.69 -14.97 -3.96
N LEU A 25 -10.33 -13.73 -3.61
CA LEU A 25 -10.36 -12.61 -4.56
C LEU A 25 -9.35 -12.83 -5.68
N ARG A 26 -8.17 -13.36 -5.35
CA ARG A 26 -7.17 -13.64 -6.37
C ARG A 26 -7.69 -14.60 -7.42
N LYS A 27 -8.41 -15.62 -6.97
CA LYS A 27 -9.02 -16.59 -7.87
C LYS A 27 -10.23 -16.00 -8.62
N GLN A 28 -11.15 -15.40 -7.86
CA GLN A 28 -12.41 -14.89 -8.39
C GLN A 28 -12.19 -13.80 -9.44
N TRP A 29 -11.24 -12.91 -9.19
CA TRP A 29 -10.94 -11.78 -10.08
C TRP A 29 -9.78 -12.07 -11.03
N SER A 30 -9.20 -13.27 -10.98
CA SER A 30 -8.03 -13.65 -11.80
C SER A 30 -6.89 -12.64 -11.67
N LEU A 31 -6.56 -12.30 -10.43
CA LEU A 31 -5.53 -11.28 -10.19
C LEU A 31 -4.14 -11.79 -10.60
N ASP A 32 -3.42 -10.97 -11.34
CA ASP A 32 -2.04 -11.26 -11.73
C ASP A 32 -1.05 -10.88 -10.65
N ILE A 33 -1.35 -9.83 -9.86
CA ILE A 33 -0.46 -9.38 -8.80
C ILE A 33 -1.28 -8.74 -7.68
N VAL A 34 -0.84 -8.96 -6.44
CA VAL A 34 -1.41 -8.32 -5.25
C VAL A 34 -0.27 -7.65 -4.48
N VAL A 35 -0.44 -6.36 -4.21
CA VAL A 35 0.49 -5.56 -3.40
C VAL A 35 -0.25 -5.11 -2.16
N ALA A 36 0.37 -5.19 -0.99
CA ALA A 36 -0.28 -4.74 0.24
C ALA A 36 0.72 -3.97 1.10
N ASN A 37 0.24 -2.90 1.76
CA ASN A 37 1.08 -2.15 2.68
C ASN A 37 1.01 -2.80 4.05
N GLY A 38 2.16 -3.27 4.55
CA GLY A 38 2.23 -4.02 5.81
C GLY A 38 2.83 -3.26 6.98
N GLU A 39 2.97 -1.95 6.89
CA GLU A 39 3.75 -1.23 7.91
C GLU A 39 3.15 -1.25 9.31
N ASN A 40 1.87 -1.56 9.45
CA ASN A 40 1.20 -1.60 10.75
C ASN A 40 0.74 -3.01 11.13
N ALA A 41 1.25 -4.04 10.46
CA ALA A 41 0.74 -5.41 10.60
C ALA A 41 1.07 -6.03 11.95
N ALA A 42 2.21 -5.67 12.57
CA ALA A 42 2.63 -6.24 13.85
C ALA A 42 2.16 -5.35 15.00
N HIS A 43 1.03 -5.72 15.60
CA HIS A 43 0.48 -4.99 16.76
C HIS A 43 0.25 -3.50 16.49
N GLY A 44 0.02 -3.14 15.23
CA GLY A 44 -0.21 -1.76 14.84
C GLY A 44 1.05 -0.99 14.46
N PHE A 45 2.24 -1.56 14.62
CA PHE A 45 3.51 -0.86 14.40
C PHE A 45 4.56 -1.83 13.86
N GLY A 46 4.89 -1.68 12.58
CA GLY A 46 5.92 -2.50 11.95
C GLY A 46 5.41 -3.85 11.46
N ILE A 47 6.35 -4.70 11.07
CA ILE A 47 6.05 -6.02 10.51
C ILE A 47 7.18 -6.99 10.91
N THR A 48 6.87 -8.29 10.95
CA THR A 48 7.85 -9.32 11.28
C THR A 48 7.99 -10.28 10.11
N GLU A 49 9.07 -11.07 10.12
CA GLU A 49 9.30 -12.08 9.08
C GLU A 49 8.14 -13.08 9.01
N ALA A 50 7.67 -13.56 10.16
CA ALA A 50 6.57 -14.53 10.19
C ALA A 50 5.31 -13.95 9.56
N ILE A 51 5.04 -12.67 9.82
CA ILE A 51 3.88 -12.00 9.20
C ILE A 51 4.08 -11.91 7.69
N CYS A 52 5.26 -11.51 7.23
CA CYS A 52 5.54 -11.46 5.79
C CYS A 52 5.26 -12.82 5.14
N GLU A 53 5.75 -13.89 5.74
CA GLU A 53 5.56 -15.24 5.19
C GLU A 53 4.09 -15.60 5.11
N SER A 54 3.30 -15.25 6.13
CA SER A 54 1.87 -15.55 6.11
C SER A 54 1.14 -14.76 5.02
N LEU A 55 1.54 -13.51 4.80
CA LEU A 55 0.94 -12.70 3.74
C LEU A 55 1.30 -13.25 2.36
N TYR A 56 2.55 -13.64 2.15
CA TYR A 56 2.96 -14.25 0.87
C TYR A 56 2.18 -15.54 0.63
N LYS A 57 2.03 -16.36 1.65
CA LYS A 57 1.30 -17.62 1.53
C LYS A 57 -0.17 -17.38 1.16
N ALA A 58 -0.74 -16.28 1.63
CA ALA A 58 -2.14 -15.92 1.31
C ALA A 58 -2.30 -15.41 -0.12
N GLY A 59 -1.21 -15.04 -0.80
CA GLY A 59 -1.26 -14.56 -2.17
C GLY A 59 -0.80 -13.13 -2.38
N VAL A 60 -0.24 -12.48 -1.36
CA VAL A 60 0.39 -11.16 -1.54
C VAL A 60 1.73 -11.36 -2.22
N ASP A 61 1.99 -10.63 -3.28
CA ASP A 61 3.24 -10.74 -4.04
C ASP A 61 4.32 -9.80 -3.54
N VAL A 62 3.96 -8.57 -3.16
CA VAL A 62 4.89 -7.55 -2.71
C VAL A 62 4.28 -6.83 -1.52
N ILE A 63 5.10 -6.59 -0.49
CA ILE A 63 4.69 -5.83 0.69
C ILE A 63 5.42 -4.49 0.67
N THR A 64 4.65 -3.40 0.66
CA THR A 64 5.19 -2.04 0.85
C THR A 64 5.04 -1.66 2.31
N THR A 65 5.68 -0.57 2.71
CA THR A 65 5.61 -0.09 4.09
C THR A 65 5.64 1.44 4.14
N GLY A 66 6.07 1.98 5.26
CA GLY A 66 6.13 3.41 5.50
C GLY A 66 7.01 3.72 6.70
N ASN A 67 6.62 4.74 7.47
CA ASN A 67 7.44 5.22 8.58
C ASN A 67 7.58 4.20 9.72
N HIS A 68 6.68 3.23 9.83
CA HIS A 68 6.74 2.25 10.92
C HIS A 68 7.56 1.00 10.59
N ILE A 69 8.20 0.95 9.42
CA ILE A 69 8.99 -0.25 9.03
C ILE A 69 10.07 -0.60 10.06
N TRP A 70 10.60 0.40 10.78
CA TRP A 70 11.69 0.20 11.73
C TRP A 70 11.24 -0.24 13.13
N ASP A 71 9.93 -0.33 13.37
CA ASP A 71 9.41 -0.47 14.73
C ASP A 71 9.60 -1.88 15.32
N GLN A 72 9.73 -2.91 14.48
CA GLN A 72 10.05 -4.26 14.93
C GLN A 72 11.51 -4.54 14.57
N LYS A 73 12.39 -4.53 15.55
CA LYS A 73 13.84 -4.64 15.29
C LYS A 73 14.23 -5.90 14.54
N GLU A 74 13.48 -6.98 14.74
CA GLU A 74 13.78 -8.26 14.08
C GLU A 74 13.66 -8.20 12.57
N ILE A 75 13.00 -7.15 12.02
CA ILE A 75 12.85 -7.03 10.58
C ILE A 75 14.16 -6.55 9.90
N LEU A 76 15.05 -5.91 10.65
CA LEU A 76 16.22 -5.27 10.04
C LEU A 76 17.08 -6.24 9.21
N PRO A 77 17.47 -7.42 9.72
CA PRO A 77 18.25 -8.34 8.87
C PRO A 77 17.44 -8.95 7.73
N ILE A 78 16.11 -8.94 7.84
CA ILE A 78 15.25 -9.51 6.81
C ILE A 78 15.11 -8.57 5.62
N LEU A 79 15.16 -7.27 5.86
CA LEU A 79 14.98 -6.26 4.79
C LEU A 79 15.97 -6.42 3.64
N ASP A 80 17.21 -6.79 3.93
CA ASP A 80 18.20 -6.99 2.85
C ASP A 80 18.01 -8.32 2.13
N LYS A 81 17.42 -9.31 2.79
CA LYS A 81 17.25 -10.65 2.24
C LYS A 81 15.96 -10.80 1.44
N ASP A 82 14.88 -10.15 1.88
CA ASP A 82 13.56 -10.30 1.29
C ASP A 82 13.30 -9.15 0.31
N LYS A 83 13.52 -9.42 -0.98
CA LYS A 83 13.38 -8.39 -2.01
C LYS A 83 11.93 -7.97 -2.24
N ARG A 84 10.98 -8.76 -1.77
CA ARG A 84 9.55 -8.45 -1.92
C ARG A 84 9.00 -7.61 -0.78
N LEU A 85 9.82 -7.35 0.25
CA LEU A 85 9.47 -6.46 1.36
C LEU A 85 10.18 -5.13 1.12
N LEU A 86 9.42 -4.08 0.86
CA LEU A 86 9.99 -2.78 0.52
C LEU A 86 9.88 -1.82 1.71
N ARG A 87 10.91 -0.98 1.87
CA ARG A 87 10.81 0.22 2.69
C ARG A 87 10.79 1.41 1.73
N PRO A 88 10.32 2.59 2.16
CA PRO A 88 10.29 3.71 1.21
C PRO A 88 11.65 3.99 0.56
N LEU A 89 11.62 4.21 -0.74
CA LEU A 89 12.81 4.38 -1.57
C LEU A 89 13.64 5.59 -1.14
N ASN A 90 12.98 6.63 -0.62
CA ASN A 90 13.64 7.89 -0.28
C ASN A 90 14.17 7.96 1.16
N TYR A 91 14.28 6.84 1.87
CA TYR A 91 15.15 6.75 3.03
C TYR A 91 16.61 6.84 2.57
N PRO A 92 17.54 7.25 3.43
CA PRO A 92 18.94 7.34 3.04
C PRO A 92 19.45 6.03 2.44
N GLU A 93 20.36 6.15 1.48
CA GLU A 93 20.87 5.00 0.72
C GLU A 93 21.44 3.89 1.60
N LYS A 94 21.99 4.26 2.76
CA LYS A 94 22.60 3.29 3.69
C LYS A 94 21.56 2.54 4.53
N SER A 95 20.30 2.92 4.46
CA SER A 95 19.26 2.20 5.21
C SER A 95 19.13 0.77 4.67
N PRO A 96 18.88 -0.22 5.55
CA PRO A 96 18.72 -1.59 5.06
C PRO A 96 17.49 -1.72 4.17
N GLY A 97 17.55 -2.68 3.26
CA GLY A 97 16.41 -3.01 2.40
C GLY A 97 16.39 -2.25 1.10
N HIS A 98 15.27 -2.37 0.43
CA HIS A 98 15.07 -1.86 -0.92
C HIS A 98 13.76 -1.10 -0.99
N GLY A 99 13.69 -0.08 -1.87
CA GLY A 99 12.47 0.70 -2.06
C GLY A 99 11.73 0.35 -3.33
N MET A 100 12.26 -0.56 -4.14
CA MET A 100 11.54 -1.02 -5.33
C MET A 100 11.99 -2.42 -5.69
N VAL A 101 11.11 -3.13 -6.43
CA VAL A 101 11.38 -4.48 -6.88
C VAL A 101 10.69 -4.71 -8.22
N THR A 102 11.33 -5.51 -9.06
CA THR A 102 10.70 -6.00 -10.30
C THR A 102 10.29 -7.45 -10.07
N VAL A 103 9.01 -7.75 -10.29
CA VAL A 103 8.50 -9.11 -10.15
C VAL A 103 7.93 -9.60 -11.47
N GLU A 104 8.03 -10.90 -11.71
CA GLU A 104 7.44 -11.53 -12.88
C GLU A 104 6.03 -12.00 -12.52
N VAL A 105 5.11 -11.78 -13.44
CA VAL A 105 3.72 -12.21 -13.30
C VAL A 105 3.35 -13.10 -14.49
N PRO A 106 2.22 -13.82 -14.43
CA PRO A 106 1.85 -14.73 -15.51
C PRO A 106 1.89 -14.05 -16.89
N GLY A 107 2.30 -14.81 -17.91
CA GLY A 107 2.40 -14.31 -19.27
C GLY A 107 3.72 -13.62 -19.59
N GLU A 108 4.75 -13.93 -18.82
CA GLU A 108 6.10 -13.39 -19.00
C GLU A 108 6.16 -11.87 -18.91
N LYS A 109 5.24 -11.29 -18.14
CA LYS A 109 5.18 -9.84 -17.93
C LYS A 109 5.92 -9.48 -16.65
N LYS A 110 6.40 -8.26 -16.59
CA LYS A 110 7.12 -7.76 -15.42
C LYS A 110 6.42 -6.53 -14.87
N VAL A 111 6.39 -6.45 -13.54
CA VAL A 111 5.80 -5.33 -12.83
C VAL A 111 6.87 -4.78 -11.89
N VAL A 112 7.05 -3.46 -11.94
CA VAL A 112 7.92 -2.76 -10.99
C VAL A 112 7.03 -2.16 -9.92
N VAL A 113 7.32 -2.47 -8.66
CA VAL A 113 6.60 -1.90 -7.51
C VAL A 113 7.57 -0.95 -6.81
N ILE A 114 7.13 0.27 -6.58
CA ILE A 114 7.93 1.34 -5.96
C ILE A 114 7.19 1.84 -4.73
N ASN A 115 7.92 1.97 -3.62
CA ASN A 115 7.39 2.50 -2.36
C ASN A 115 8.13 3.80 -2.08
N VAL A 116 7.42 4.92 -1.90
CA VAL A 116 8.03 6.19 -1.51
C VAL A 116 7.24 6.79 -0.36
N MET A 117 7.85 7.72 0.37
CA MET A 117 7.18 8.39 1.48
C MET A 117 7.20 9.90 1.29
N GLY A 118 6.06 10.53 1.53
CA GLY A 118 5.94 11.98 1.48
C GLY A 118 6.66 12.67 2.63
N ARG A 119 6.81 13.99 2.51
CA ARG A 119 7.51 14.79 3.52
C ARG A 119 6.62 15.74 4.31
N LEU A 120 5.46 16.11 3.76
CA LEU A 120 4.56 17.03 4.49
C LEU A 120 3.99 16.33 5.72
N PHE A 121 4.26 16.87 6.89
CA PHE A 121 3.84 16.32 8.18
C PHE A 121 4.41 14.92 8.45
N MET A 122 5.53 14.59 7.80
CA MET A 122 6.22 13.31 7.91
C MET A 122 7.69 13.59 8.22
N ASP A 123 8.48 12.54 8.40
CA ASP A 123 9.92 12.67 8.60
C ASP A 123 10.56 13.34 7.38
N PRO A 124 11.59 14.17 7.60
CA PRO A 124 12.26 14.88 6.49
C PRO A 124 13.24 13.98 5.73
N LEU A 125 12.71 13.09 4.91
CA LEU A 125 13.51 12.19 4.09
C LEU A 125 13.99 12.88 2.82
N ASP A 126 14.68 12.16 1.96
CA ASP A 126 15.06 12.67 0.65
C ASP A 126 13.80 12.98 -0.16
N ASP A 127 13.94 13.83 -1.16
CA ASP A 127 12.84 14.30 -1.99
C ASP A 127 12.14 13.12 -2.70
N PRO A 128 10.88 12.83 -2.39
CA PRO A 128 10.19 11.72 -3.03
C PRO A 128 9.98 11.92 -4.53
N PHE A 129 9.86 13.16 -5.01
CA PHE A 129 9.70 13.43 -6.44
C PHE A 129 10.99 13.13 -7.19
N ALA A 130 12.14 13.50 -6.62
CA ALA A 130 13.44 13.17 -7.21
C ALA A 130 13.67 11.65 -7.21
N ALA A 131 13.26 10.97 -6.13
CA ALA A 131 13.39 9.51 -6.05
C ALA A 131 12.53 8.84 -7.14
N LEU A 132 11.30 9.33 -7.35
CA LEU A 132 10.43 8.80 -8.40
C LEU A 132 11.03 9.04 -9.79
N ASP A 133 11.58 10.25 -10.05
CA ASP A 133 12.23 10.54 -11.32
C ASP A 133 13.35 9.54 -11.61
N LYS A 134 14.21 9.32 -10.62
CA LYS A 134 15.35 8.42 -10.79
C LYS A 134 14.87 6.98 -11.05
N ALA A 135 13.90 6.51 -10.27
CA ALA A 135 13.37 5.14 -10.43
C ALA A 135 12.70 4.96 -11.79
N LEU A 136 11.87 5.93 -12.20
CA LEU A 136 11.13 5.81 -13.47
C LEU A 136 12.03 5.99 -14.68
N SER A 137 13.11 6.75 -14.57
CA SER A 137 14.04 6.92 -15.70
C SER A 137 14.88 5.66 -15.95
N THR A 138 15.13 4.88 -14.93
CA THR A 138 15.84 3.61 -15.11
C THR A 138 14.92 2.49 -15.59
N HIS A 139 13.64 2.66 -15.44
CA HIS A 139 12.67 1.64 -15.83
C HIS A 139 11.72 2.20 -16.86
N UNK A 140 12.38 2.68 -17.77
CA UNK A 140 11.60 3.31 -18.78
C UNK A 140 10.50 2.45 -19.21
N UNK A 141 9.58 2.94 -19.16
CA UNK A 141 8.43 2.28 -19.46
C UNK A 141 8.19 2.08 -20.88
N UNK A 142 8.83 2.58 -21.45
CA UNK A 142 8.63 2.44 -22.79
C UNK A 142 8.58 1.06 -23.26
N UNK A 143 9.03 0.60 -23.20
CA UNK A 143 9.04 -0.61 -23.84
C UNK A 143 8.51 -1.76 -23.04
N UNK A 144 8.56 -1.89 -22.43
CA UNK A 144 8.14 -3.07 -21.76
C UNK A 144 7.03 -2.78 -20.77
N UNK A 145 6.17 -2.81 -21.08
CA UNK A 145 5.11 -2.62 -20.25
C UNK A 145 5.52 -2.79 -18.85
N UNK A 146 6.12 -2.02 -18.54
CA UNK A 146 6.46 -1.99 -17.19
C UNK A 146 5.31 -1.40 -16.45
N UNK A 147 4.75 -2.03 -15.74
CA UNK A 147 3.83 -1.55 -14.88
C UNK A 147 4.56 -0.99 -13.76
N UNK A 148 4.50 0.02 -13.47
CA UNK A 148 5.06 0.65 -12.39
C UNK A 148 3.98 0.97 -11.46
N LEU A 149 3.89 0.29 -10.45
CA LEU A 149 2.90 0.51 -9.37
C LEU A 149 3.59 1.24 -8.24
N ILE A 150 3.02 2.33 -7.80
CA ILE A 150 3.65 3.20 -6.79
C ILE A 150 2.74 3.27 -5.56
N ASP A 151 3.30 2.93 -4.38
CA ASP A 151 2.67 3.20 -3.08
C ASP A 151 3.34 4.45 -2.51
N PHE A 152 2.60 5.55 -2.49
CA PHE A 152 3.05 6.82 -1.94
C PHE A 152 2.49 6.96 -0.52
N HIS A 153 3.35 6.69 0.45
CA HIS A 153 2.97 6.67 1.86
C HIS A 153 3.11 8.08 2.43
N GLY A 154 2.00 8.76 2.65
CA GLY A 154 2.08 10.15 3.07
C GLY A 154 0.80 10.68 3.71
N GLU A 155 0.94 11.79 4.42
CA GLU A 155 -0.18 12.40 5.14
C GLU A 155 -0.99 13.34 4.23
N ALA A 156 -0.31 14.17 3.43
CA ALA A 156 -0.97 15.29 2.77
C ALA A 156 -1.56 14.91 1.41
N SER A 157 -2.85 15.18 1.23
CA SER A 157 -3.53 14.90 -0.03
C SER A 157 -2.95 15.67 -1.20
N SER A 158 -2.54 16.93 -0.97
CA SER A 158 -1.97 17.75 -2.06
C SER A 158 -0.65 17.17 -2.57
N GLU A 159 0.19 16.68 -1.67
CA GLU A 159 1.46 16.05 -2.05
C GLU A 159 1.19 14.78 -2.88
N LYS A 160 0.22 13.98 -2.47
CA LYS A 160 -0.15 12.75 -3.18
C LYS A 160 -0.71 13.04 -4.58
N MET A 161 -1.61 14.02 -4.68
CA MET A 161 -2.18 14.39 -5.98
C MET A 161 -1.10 14.94 -6.90
N ALA A 162 -0.23 15.79 -6.38
CA ALA A 162 0.87 16.34 -7.16
C ALA A 162 1.78 15.21 -7.67
N ALA A 163 2.07 14.23 -6.81
CA ALA A 163 2.89 13.08 -7.22
C ALA A 163 2.20 12.30 -8.35
N GLY A 164 0.87 12.11 -8.27
CA GLY A 164 0.13 11.45 -9.33
C GLY A 164 0.31 12.15 -10.66
N TYR A 165 0.06 13.45 -10.69
CA TYR A 165 0.22 14.21 -11.93
C TYR A 165 1.67 14.24 -12.41
N TYR A 166 2.62 14.19 -11.48
CA TYR A 166 4.04 14.20 -11.81
C TYR A 166 4.48 12.93 -12.55
N VAL A 167 3.86 11.79 -12.23
CA VAL A 167 4.25 10.51 -12.84
C VAL A 167 3.28 10.04 -13.93
N VAL A 168 2.24 10.79 -14.21
CA VAL A 168 1.30 10.43 -15.28
C VAL A 168 2.07 10.27 -16.60
N ASN A 169 1.69 9.27 -17.40
CA ASN A 169 2.39 8.83 -18.61
C ASN A 169 3.69 8.06 -18.34
N ARG A 170 4.09 7.90 -17.09
CA ARG A 170 5.32 7.16 -16.74
C ARG A 170 5.05 5.99 -15.81
N ALA A 171 3.85 5.91 -15.23
CA ALA A 171 3.48 4.85 -14.31
C ALA A 171 2.07 4.36 -14.61
N THR A 172 1.74 3.19 -14.13
CA THR A 172 0.42 2.56 -14.28
C THR A 172 -0.53 3.00 -13.17
N ALA A 173 -0.02 3.09 -11.94
CA ALA A 173 -0.83 3.45 -10.79
C ALA A 173 0.02 4.16 -9.76
N LEU A 174 -0.59 5.13 -9.07
CA LEU A 174 -0.05 5.68 -7.84
C LEU A 174 -1.19 5.71 -6.85
N VAL A 175 -1.01 5.01 -5.73
CA VAL A 175 -1.99 4.98 -4.66
C VAL A 175 -1.36 5.55 -3.40
N GLY A 176 -2.17 6.26 -2.61
CA GLY A 176 -1.72 6.76 -1.32
C GLY A 176 -2.05 5.79 -0.20
N THR A 177 -1.22 5.83 0.84
CA THR A 177 -1.41 5.10 2.09
C THR A 177 -1.04 6.03 3.24
N HIS A 178 -1.20 5.61 4.47
CA HIS A 178 -0.82 6.27 5.70
C HIS A 178 -2.00 6.81 6.52
N THR A 179 -2.99 7.44 5.90
CA THR A 179 -4.01 8.12 6.72
C THR A 179 -5.00 7.14 7.32
N HIS A 180 -5.08 5.92 6.79
CA HIS A 180 -5.98 4.86 7.25
C HIS A 180 -7.46 5.10 6.90
N VAL A 181 -7.77 6.13 6.12
CA VAL A 181 -9.14 6.48 5.75
C VAL A 181 -9.26 6.46 4.23
N PRO A 182 -10.14 5.61 3.65
CA PRO A 182 -10.23 5.55 2.19
C PRO A 182 -10.85 6.84 1.65
N THR A 183 -10.21 7.41 0.65
CA THR A 183 -10.73 8.62 0.01
C THR A 183 -11.65 8.25 -1.15
N SER A 184 -12.55 9.16 -1.48
CA SER A 184 -13.59 8.91 -2.48
C SER A 184 -13.23 9.39 -3.89
N ASP A 185 -11.94 9.60 -4.11
CA ASP A 185 -11.46 10.22 -5.35
C ASP A 185 -10.84 9.25 -6.33
N THR A 186 -11.20 7.97 -6.33
CA THR A 186 -10.70 6.95 -7.25
C THR A 186 -10.98 7.37 -8.70
N ARG A 187 -9.94 7.33 -9.54
CA ARG A 187 -10.11 7.70 -10.94
C ARG A 187 -8.89 7.25 -11.75
N ILE A 188 -9.04 7.35 -13.05
CA ILE A 188 -7.89 7.26 -13.94
C ILE A 188 -7.57 8.69 -14.36
N MET A 189 -6.38 9.17 -13.99
CA MET A 189 -5.92 10.51 -14.40
C MET A 189 -5.68 10.53 -15.90
N PRO A 190 -5.98 11.67 -16.55
CA PRO A 190 -5.68 11.80 -18.00
C PRO A 190 -4.21 11.44 -18.27
N GLY A 191 -4.00 10.48 -19.16
CA GLY A 191 -2.69 9.89 -19.40
C GLY A 191 -2.61 8.43 -18.97
N GLY A 192 -3.64 7.93 -18.25
CA GLY A 192 -3.77 6.51 -17.98
C GLY A 192 -3.20 6.03 -16.65
N LEU A 193 -3.14 6.91 -15.65
CA LEU A 193 -2.66 6.53 -14.32
C LEU A 193 -3.85 6.23 -13.40
N ALA A 194 -3.94 5.00 -12.87
CA ALA A 194 -4.92 4.70 -11.83
C ALA A 194 -4.50 5.39 -10.54
N TYR A 195 -5.43 6.07 -9.87
CA TYR A 195 -5.09 6.93 -8.75
C TYR A 195 -6.17 6.91 -7.67
N GLN A 196 -5.73 6.91 -6.42
CA GLN A 196 -6.58 7.18 -5.26
C GLN A 196 -5.71 7.82 -4.19
N THR A 197 -6.18 8.91 -3.59
CA THR A 197 -5.38 9.68 -2.63
C THR A 197 -4.99 8.83 -1.40
N ASP A 198 -5.92 8.02 -0.87
CA ASP A 198 -5.56 7.05 0.16
C ASP A 198 -6.47 5.84 0.02
N LEU A 199 -5.88 4.65 0.05
CA LEU A 199 -6.65 3.41 -0.06
C LEU A 199 -7.49 3.13 1.19
N GLY A 200 -7.12 3.75 2.32
CA GLY A 200 -7.63 3.38 3.61
C GLY A 200 -6.85 2.22 4.19
N MET A 201 -7.13 1.88 5.43
CA MET A 201 -6.47 0.73 6.05
C MET A 201 -7.23 -0.55 5.76
N THR A 202 -6.52 -1.68 5.86
CA THR A 202 -7.14 -2.99 6.00
C THR A 202 -7.12 -3.26 7.51
N GLY A 203 -8.26 -3.04 8.14
CA GLY A 203 -8.33 -3.06 9.60
C GLY A 203 -9.75 -2.85 10.12
N ASP A 204 -9.86 -2.84 11.42
CA ASP A 204 -11.15 -2.66 12.11
C ASP A 204 -11.51 -1.18 12.14
N TYR A 205 -12.59 -0.81 11.46
CA TYR A 205 -13.03 0.59 11.37
C TYR A 205 -13.87 1.05 12.57
N ASP A 206 -14.21 0.16 13.51
CA ASP A 206 -14.79 0.58 14.79
C ASP A 206 -13.65 0.96 15.74
N SER A 207 -12.93 2.01 15.38
CA SER A 207 -11.65 2.36 15.99
C SER A 207 -11.31 3.80 15.68
N VAL A 208 -10.21 4.29 16.24
CA VAL A 208 -9.61 5.55 15.81
C VAL A 208 -8.38 5.18 14.98
N VAL A 209 -8.52 5.27 13.68
CA VAL A 209 -7.52 4.90 12.66
C VAL A 209 -6.85 3.55 12.92
N GLY A 210 -7.65 2.59 13.41
CA GLY A 210 -7.18 1.23 13.67
C GLY A 210 -6.88 0.94 15.13
N MET A 211 -6.86 1.94 15.99
CA MET A 211 -6.56 1.77 17.41
C MET A 211 -7.83 1.79 18.26
N GLN A 212 -7.85 0.97 19.32
CA GLN A 212 -8.95 0.99 20.29
C GLN A 212 -9.20 2.42 20.76
N LYS A 213 -10.47 2.77 20.97
CA LYS A 213 -10.92 4.15 21.08
C LYS A 213 -10.45 4.89 22.34
N THR A 214 -10.26 4.17 23.44
CA THR A 214 -10.05 4.81 24.75
C THR A 214 -8.82 5.73 24.79
N VAL A 215 -7.67 5.20 24.36
CA VAL A 215 -6.41 5.97 24.46
C VAL A 215 -6.43 7.20 23.54
N PRO A 216 -6.81 7.06 22.26
CA PRO A 216 -6.87 8.26 21.41
C PRO A 216 -7.82 9.33 21.95
N ILE A 217 -9.00 8.92 22.44
CA ILE A 217 -9.94 9.88 23.02
C ILE A 217 -9.31 10.60 24.21
N GLN A 218 -8.63 9.85 25.10
CA GLN A 218 -7.96 10.46 26.26
C GLN A 218 -6.89 11.46 25.82
N ARG A 219 -6.11 11.13 24.79
CA ARG A 219 -5.05 12.04 24.33
C ARG A 219 -5.61 13.36 23.84
N PHE A 220 -6.77 13.34 23.19
CA PHE A 220 -7.39 14.58 22.71
C PHE A 220 -8.13 15.34 23.80
N THR A 221 -8.81 14.63 24.71
CA THR A 221 -9.64 15.30 25.72
C THR A 221 -8.85 15.69 26.96
N LYS A 222 -7.81 14.94 27.32
CA LYS A 222 -6.99 15.18 28.53
C LYS A 222 -5.57 15.61 28.20
N LYS A 223 -5.18 15.56 26.93
CA LYS A 223 -3.83 15.89 26.45
C LYS A 223 -2.75 14.90 26.89
N TYR A 224 -3.12 13.81 27.57
CA TYR A 224 -2.18 12.77 27.94
C TYR A 224 -2.92 11.43 28.08
N SER A 225 -2.15 10.37 28.10
CA SER A 225 -2.64 9.04 28.45
C SER A 225 -1.47 8.25 29.00
N VAL A 226 -1.73 7.43 30.02
CA VAL A 226 -0.72 6.56 30.58
C VAL A 226 -0.65 5.22 29.84
N ASP A 227 -1.67 4.90 29.07
CA ASP A 227 -1.76 3.65 28.37
C ASP A 227 -1.20 3.76 26.96
N ARG A 228 -0.78 2.61 26.41
CA ARG A 228 -0.28 2.53 25.04
C ARG A 228 -1.44 2.38 24.07
N LEU A 229 -1.19 2.79 22.82
CA LEU A 229 -2.12 2.50 21.74
C LEU A 229 -2.15 1.00 21.48
N VAL A 230 -3.35 0.46 21.30
CA VAL A 230 -3.55 -0.96 21.05
C VAL A 230 -4.47 -1.09 19.83
N PRO A 231 -4.13 -1.92 18.85
CA PRO A 231 -4.99 -2.10 17.69
C PRO A 231 -6.36 -2.66 18.09
N ALA A 232 -7.39 -2.19 17.40
CA ALA A 232 -8.73 -2.77 17.52
C ALA A 232 -8.72 -4.15 16.85
N GLU A 233 -9.52 -5.08 17.39
CA GLU A 233 -9.49 -6.47 16.95
C GLU A 233 -10.84 -7.00 16.48
N GLY A 234 -11.77 -6.11 16.12
CA GLY A 234 -13.03 -6.52 15.52
C GLY A 234 -12.87 -6.91 14.07
N GLU A 235 -14.00 -7.15 13.42
CA GLU A 235 -13.97 -7.56 12.01
C GLU A 235 -13.43 -6.43 11.14
N ALA A 236 -12.41 -6.74 10.35
CA ALA A 236 -11.76 -5.74 9.51
C ALA A 236 -12.46 -5.59 8.16
N THR A 237 -12.34 -4.38 7.60
CA THR A 237 -12.62 -4.16 6.17
C THR A 237 -11.29 -4.23 5.44
N LEU A 238 -11.23 -5.03 4.36
CA LEU A 238 -10.11 -4.99 3.43
C LEU A 238 -10.37 -3.83 2.47
N CYS A 239 -9.45 -2.87 2.43
CA CYS A 239 -9.55 -1.72 1.53
C CYS A 239 -8.43 -1.77 0.50
N GLY A 240 -8.76 -1.41 -0.73
CA GLY A 240 -7.76 -1.40 -1.79
C GLY A 240 -8.26 -0.78 -3.07
N LEU A 241 -7.49 -0.97 -4.12
CA LEU A 241 -7.84 -0.51 -5.46
C LEU A 241 -7.63 -1.65 -6.44
N TYR A 242 -8.68 -2.00 -7.18
CA TYR A 242 -8.62 -2.96 -8.27
C TYR A 242 -8.34 -2.20 -9.57
N ILE A 243 -7.38 -2.68 -10.35
CA ILE A 243 -6.93 -2.00 -11.56
C ILE A 243 -6.83 -3.00 -12.70
N GLU A 244 -7.31 -2.61 -13.89
CA GLU A 244 -7.02 -3.34 -15.12
C GLU A 244 -6.18 -2.46 -16.04
N THR A 245 -5.27 -3.08 -16.77
CA THR A 245 -4.37 -2.37 -17.66
C THR A 245 -4.54 -2.83 -19.11
N ASP A 246 -4.21 -1.90 -20.01
CA ASP A 246 -3.93 -2.25 -21.40
C ASP A 246 -2.47 -2.74 -21.44
N ASP A 247 -2.28 -4.02 -21.71
CA ASP A 247 -0.95 -4.63 -21.65
C ASP A 247 -0.01 -4.14 -22.74
N LYS A 248 -0.54 -3.52 -23.79
CA LYS A 248 0.31 -2.96 -24.87
C LYS A 248 0.94 -1.64 -24.46
N THR A 249 0.21 -0.84 -23.67
CA THR A 249 0.67 0.49 -23.29
C THR A 249 1.13 0.59 -21.85
N GLY A 250 0.72 -0.37 -20.99
CA GLY A 250 0.96 -0.29 -19.55
C GLY A 250 0.05 0.69 -18.83
N LYS A 251 -0.90 1.29 -19.54
CA LYS A 251 -1.81 2.27 -18.95
C LYS A 251 -3.00 1.59 -18.29
N ALA A 252 -3.50 2.20 -17.23
CA ALA A 252 -4.71 1.73 -16.58
C ALA A 252 -5.93 2.04 -17.45
N ILE A 253 -6.85 1.09 -17.55
CA ILE A 253 -8.11 1.25 -18.28
C ILE A 253 -9.32 1.12 -17.36
N LEU A 254 -9.12 0.61 -16.15
CA LEU A 254 -10.19 0.50 -15.14
C LEU A 254 -9.57 0.67 -13.77
N ALA A 255 -10.25 1.40 -12.91
CA ALA A 255 -9.87 1.56 -11.51
C ALA A 255 -11.13 1.54 -10.66
N ARG A 256 -11.20 0.64 -9.69
CA ARG A 256 -12.37 0.47 -8.81
C ARG A 256 -11.92 0.39 -7.36
N PRO A 257 -12.48 1.19 -6.46
CA PRO A 257 -12.18 1.04 -5.05
C PRO A 257 -12.75 -0.28 -4.53
N VAL A 258 -12.01 -0.91 -3.62
CA VAL A 258 -12.40 -2.20 -3.04
C VAL A 258 -12.60 -2.02 -1.54
N ARG A 259 -13.76 -2.40 -1.04
CA ARG A 259 -14.04 -2.47 0.39
C ARG A 259 -14.83 -3.75 0.64
N VAL A 260 -14.21 -4.69 1.34
CA VAL A 260 -14.79 -6.03 1.59
C VAL A 260 -14.76 -6.33 3.08
N GLY A 261 -15.91 -6.68 3.63
CA GLY A 261 -16.04 -7.05 5.04
C GLY A 261 -16.15 -5.85 5.96
N GLY A 262 -16.34 -6.12 7.24
CA GLY A 262 -16.35 -5.10 8.29
C GLY A 262 -17.47 -4.09 8.19
N LEU A 263 -17.19 -2.88 8.70
CA LEU A 263 -18.23 -1.86 8.90
C LEU A 263 -18.42 -0.89 7.74
N LEU A 264 -17.39 -0.70 6.90
CA LEU A 264 -17.53 0.27 5.82
C LEU A 264 -18.54 -0.21 4.77
N SER A 265 -19.17 0.73 4.07
CA SER A 265 -20.04 0.35 2.97
C SER A 265 -19.24 -0.44 1.94
N GLN A 266 -19.80 -1.58 1.53
CA GLN A 266 -19.09 -2.50 0.63
C GLN A 266 -19.10 -1.97 -0.78
N THR A 267 -18.06 -2.26 -1.52
CA THR A 267 -18.10 -2.02 -2.95
C THR A 267 -18.97 -3.11 -3.60
N ASP A 268 -19.69 -2.72 -4.63
CA ASP A 268 -20.44 -3.67 -5.43
C ASP A 268 -19.47 -4.65 -6.11
N ASP A 269 -19.96 -5.81 -6.46
CA ASP A 269 -19.15 -6.79 -7.15
C ASP A 269 -18.53 -6.16 -8.39
N ILE A 270 -17.24 -6.37 -8.54
CA ILE A 270 -16.54 -5.87 -9.71
C ILE A 270 -16.95 -6.76 -10.88
N GLU A 271 -17.65 -6.17 -11.84
CA GLU A 271 -17.95 -6.86 -13.09
C GLU A 271 -16.69 -6.85 -13.94
N ILE A 272 -16.14 -8.04 -14.16
CA ILE A 272 -14.89 -8.23 -14.90
C ILE A 272 -15.16 -8.81 -16.28
#